data_61e65e864c96999abddc8e2f0d638f0b
#
_entry.id   61e65e864c96999abddc8e2f0d638f0b
#
_cell.length_a   1.000
_cell.length_b   1.000
_cell.length_c   1.000
_cell.angle_alpha   90.00
_cell.angle_beta   90.00
_cell.angle_gamma   90.00
#
_symmetry.space_group_name_H-M   'P 1'
#
loop_
_entity.id
_entity.type
_entity.pdbx_description
1 polymer ?
#
loop_
_entity_poly.entity_id
_entity_poly.type
_entity_poly.pdbx_seq_one_letter_code
_entity_poly.pdbx_strand_id
1 'polypeptide(L)'
;MAYRYKILSIDGGGIRGVIPAIILAEIEKRTGKPICQLFNLIAGTSTGGILSAALTKPHPSNQNIPHFKAEDLIDIYRKEGKRIFAESTLAKSIKIDDILKAKYSSKGRDEVLTEYLQDTFLKQALTDLFITSYDIELRMPLFFVNNVRDQKLGENFRKICDGYTMKQAGMATSAAPTYFKPYKIDTADPTNGGYYALVDGGVFANNPTSLAIMEALISSARPDPQQPDKTPLTINDILVVSLGTGSLNRRYNYDQAVEWGLIQWVQPMLNITLDGSSESVACQLEQLLPQADGYPKQYYRFQRQLTKANDNMDDASPENIARLITLAKQIIEQRDSELDELCQQLKQGLYEQEQPEKSVLVGI
;
A
#
# COMPACT_ATOMS: atom_id res chain seq x y z
N MET A 1 1.89 -27.38 5.49
CA MET A 1 0.48 -26.91 5.54
C MET A 1 0.40 -25.59 4.82
N ALA A 2 -0.63 -25.32 4.04
CA ALA A 2 -0.84 -24.03 3.40
C ALA A 2 -1.44 -23.04 4.42
N TYR A 3 -1.03 -21.78 4.37
CA TYR A 3 -1.66 -20.72 5.16
C TYR A 3 -3.09 -20.48 4.65
N ARG A 4 -4.03 -20.29 5.57
CA ARG A 4 -5.46 -20.09 5.27
C ARG A 4 -5.75 -18.70 4.72
N TYR A 5 -4.90 -17.72 5.04
CA TYR A 5 -5.08 -16.32 4.65
C TYR A 5 -3.75 -15.68 4.26
N LYS A 6 -3.71 -14.95 3.18
CA LYS A 6 -2.51 -14.36 2.60
C LYS A 6 -2.66 -12.86 2.49
N ILE A 7 -1.76 -12.12 3.11
CA ILE A 7 -1.75 -10.65 3.15
C ILE A 7 -0.58 -10.11 2.33
N LEU A 8 -0.85 -9.17 1.44
CA LEU A 8 0.14 -8.29 0.83
C LEU A 8 0.04 -6.91 1.46
N SER A 9 1.15 -6.38 1.91
CA SER A 9 1.27 -5.02 2.43
C SER A 9 2.34 -4.25 1.65
N ILE A 10 2.03 -3.02 1.22
CA ILE A 10 2.91 -2.19 0.40
C ILE A 10 3.11 -0.84 1.09
N ASP A 11 4.36 -0.53 1.41
CA ASP A 11 4.74 0.70 2.11
C ASP A 11 4.54 1.96 1.24
N GLY A 12 4.44 3.10 1.91
CA GLY A 12 4.54 4.42 1.30
C GLY A 12 5.97 4.78 0.88
N GLY A 13 6.12 5.72 -0.07
CA GLY A 13 7.45 6.15 -0.52
C GLY A 13 7.51 6.94 -1.83
N GLY A 14 6.40 7.47 -2.32
CA GLY A 14 6.36 8.30 -3.53
C GLY A 14 6.90 7.58 -4.76
N ILE A 15 7.86 8.18 -5.48
CA ILE A 15 8.49 7.62 -6.69
C ILE A 15 9.16 6.26 -6.45
N ARG A 16 9.57 5.98 -5.21
CA ARG A 16 10.22 4.72 -4.82
C ARG A 16 9.28 3.52 -4.90
N GLY A 17 7.97 3.73 -5.07
CA GLY A 17 6.97 2.68 -5.35
C GLY A 17 7.27 1.84 -6.59
N VAL A 18 8.19 2.27 -7.46
CA VAL A 18 8.71 1.44 -8.56
C VAL A 18 9.37 0.15 -8.06
N ILE A 19 9.95 0.16 -6.85
CA ILE A 19 10.59 -1.02 -6.25
C ILE A 19 9.58 -2.14 -6.00
N PRO A 20 8.52 -1.93 -5.18
CA PRO A 20 7.50 -2.95 -4.99
C PRO A 20 6.77 -3.33 -6.29
N ALA A 21 6.54 -2.39 -7.23
CA ALA A 21 5.91 -2.72 -8.52
C ALA A 21 6.72 -3.76 -9.30
N ILE A 22 8.06 -3.66 -9.33
CA ILE A 22 8.94 -4.62 -10.00
C ILE A 22 8.96 -5.97 -9.28
N ILE A 23 8.97 -5.98 -7.95
CA ILE A 23 8.91 -7.23 -7.16
C ILE A 23 7.58 -7.94 -7.41
N LEU A 24 6.47 -7.21 -7.45
CA LEU A 24 5.14 -7.75 -7.75
C LEU A 24 5.07 -8.33 -9.18
N ALA A 25 5.67 -7.65 -10.16
CA ALA A 25 5.76 -8.16 -11.53
C ALA A 25 6.55 -9.49 -11.59
N GLU A 26 7.62 -9.63 -10.81
CA GLU A 26 8.37 -10.88 -10.74
C GLU A 26 7.56 -11.99 -10.04
N ILE A 27 6.76 -11.66 -9.01
CA ILE A 27 5.84 -12.61 -8.36
C ILE A 27 4.78 -13.10 -9.36
N GLU A 28 4.14 -12.21 -10.14
CA GLU A 28 3.19 -12.60 -11.20
C GLU A 28 3.84 -13.50 -12.23
N LYS A 29 5.05 -13.18 -12.66
CA LYS A 29 5.80 -13.97 -13.64
C LYS A 29 6.11 -15.37 -13.12
N ARG A 30 6.56 -15.54 -11.85
CA ARG A 30 6.88 -16.85 -11.25
C ARG A 30 5.64 -17.67 -10.93
N THR A 31 4.55 -17.04 -10.56
CA THR A 31 3.31 -17.73 -10.19
C THR A 31 2.41 -18.01 -11.38
N GLY A 32 2.49 -17.19 -12.44
CA GLY A 32 1.57 -17.23 -13.58
C GLY A 32 0.16 -16.73 -13.24
N LYS A 33 -0.03 -16.08 -12.07
CA LYS A 33 -1.32 -15.59 -11.59
C LYS A 33 -1.23 -14.11 -11.25
N PRO A 34 -2.29 -13.31 -11.47
CA PRO A 34 -2.32 -11.91 -11.07
C PRO A 34 -2.32 -11.77 -9.54
N ILE A 35 -1.77 -10.65 -9.04
CA ILE A 35 -1.61 -10.40 -7.60
C ILE A 35 -2.94 -10.52 -6.84
N CYS A 36 -4.04 -9.99 -7.37
CA CYS A 36 -5.35 -10.06 -6.73
C CYS A 36 -5.89 -11.49 -6.56
N GLN A 37 -5.34 -12.48 -7.24
CA GLN A 37 -5.68 -13.90 -7.05
C GLN A 37 -4.76 -14.64 -6.09
N LEU A 38 -3.60 -14.03 -5.75
CA LEU A 38 -2.60 -14.64 -4.87
C LEU A 38 -2.81 -14.26 -3.40
N PHE A 39 -3.49 -13.16 -3.13
CA PHE A 39 -3.67 -12.61 -1.79
C PHE A 39 -5.15 -12.43 -1.48
N ASN A 40 -5.51 -12.67 -0.21
CA ASN A 40 -6.86 -12.46 0.30
C ASN A 40 -7.09 -10.99 0.69
N LEU A 41 -6.04 -10.29 1.14
CA LEU A 41 -6.07 -8.87 1.50
C LEU A 41 -4.84 -8.17 0.93
N ILE A 42 -5.04 -7.04 0.28
CA ILE A 42 -3.97 -6.15 -0.18
C ILE A 42 -4.10 -4.82 0.54
N ALA A 43 -3.07 -4.48 1.33
CA ALA A 43 -3.01 -3.25 2.08
C ALA A 43 -1.93 -2.32 1.52
N GLY A 44 -2.19 -1.00 1.55
CA GLY A 44 -1.21 -0.04 1.05
C GLY A 44 -1.33 1.35 1.67
N THR A 45 -0.20 2.04 1.74
CA THR A 45 -0.09 3.42 2.16
C THR A 45 0.52 4.25 1.03
N SER A 46 -0.01 5.46 0.76
CA SER A 46 0.57 6.38 -0.23
C SER A 46 0.71 5.71 -1.60
N THR A 47 1.92 5.67 -2.15
CA THR A 47 2.20 4.94 -3.41
C THR A 47 1.78 3.46 -3.33
N GLY A 48 1.93 2.81 -2.16
CA GLY A 48 1.45 1.45 -1.93
C GLY A 48 -0.07 1.34 -2.02
N GLY A 49 -0.81 2.34 -1.54
CA GLY A 49 -2.27 2.41 -1.68
C GLY A 49 -2.72 2.58 -3.13
N ILE A 50 -1.98 3.36 -3.93
CA ILE A 50 -2.22 3.49 -5.38
C ILE A 50 -2.01 2.15 -6.09
N LEU A 51 -0.90 1.44 -5.79
CA LEU A 51 -0.63 0.10 -6.33
C LEU A 51 -1.71 -0.90 -5.92
N SER A 52 -2.11 -0.90 -4.64
CA SER A 52 -3.15 -1.80 -4.13
C SER A 52 -4.48 -1.60 -4.85
N ALA A 53 -4.90 -0.35 -5.05
CA ALA A 53 -6.12 -0.03 -5.81
C ALA A 53 -6.02 -0.48 -7.27
N ALA A 54 -4.90 -0.23 -7.94
CA ALA A 54 -4.71 -0.58 -9.35
C ALA A 54 -4.63 -2.10 -9.58
N LEU A 55 -3.96 -2.85 -8.69
CA LEU A 55 -3.85 -4.31 -8.75
C LEU A 55 -5.19 -5.03 -8.54
N THR A 56 -6.12 -4.38 -7.83
CA THR A 56 -7.45 -4.94 -7.53
C THR A 56 -8.55 -4.41 -8.44
N LYS A 57 -8.24 -3.45 -9.31
CA LYS A 57 -9.21 -2.85 -10.24
C LYS A 57 -9.68 -3.87 -11.26
N PRO A 58 -11.00 -4.11 -11.40
CA PRO A 58 -11.52 -5.02 -12.42
C PRO A 58 -11.36 -4.45 -13.82
N HIS A 59 -11.21 -5.34 -14.80
CA HIS A 59 -11.17 -4.98 -16.21
C HIS A 59 -12.56 -4.53 -16.70
N PRO A 60 -12.67 -3.45 -17.49
CA PRO A 60 -13.98 -2.92 -17.91
C PRO A 60 -14.87 -3.93 -18.64
N SER A 61 -14.27 -4.80 -19.47
CA SER A 61 -14.98 -5.79 -20.26
C SER A 61 -15.17 -7.15 -19.54
N ASN A 62 -14.50 -7.38 -18.41
CA ASN A 62 -14.61 -8.60 -17.63
C ASN A 62 -14.30 -8.33 -16.15
N GLN A 63 -15.34 -8.19 -15.36
CA GLN A 63 -15.23 -7.82 -13.94
C GLN A 63 -14.58 -8.89 -13.04
N ASN A 64 -14.22 -10.07 -13.58
CA ASN A 64 -13.59 -11.15 -12.82
C ASN A 64 -12.05 -11.21 -13.01
N ILE A 65 -11.49 -10.35 -13.85
CA ILE A 65 -10.04 -10.29 -14.07
C ILE A 65 -9.52 -8.86 -13.79
N PRO A 66 -8.25 -8.72 -13.37
CA PRO A 66 -7.69 -7.39 -13.13
C PRO A 66 -7.50 -6.63 -14.44
N HIS A 67 -7.62 -5.30 -14.34
CA HIS A 67 -7.39 -4.39 -15.47
C HIS A 67 -5.89 -4.31 -15.80
N PHE A 68 -5.03 -4.32 -14.79
CA PHE A 68 -3.58 -4.19 -14.93
C PHE A 68 -2.86 -5.44 -14.39
N LYS A 69 -1.78 -5.80 -15.07
CA LYS A 69 -0.72 -6.63 -14.48
C LYS A 69 0.19 -5.73 -13.65
N ALA A 70 0.92 -6.31 -12.71
CA ALA A 70 1.89 -5.54 -11.92
C ALA A 70 2.97 -4.87 -12.78
N GLU A 71 3.34 -5.49 -13.92
CA GLU A 71 4.29 -4.92 -14.89
C GLU A 71 3.78 -3.58 -15.48
N ASP A 72 2.50 -3.46 -15.77
CA ASP A 72 1.89 -2.24 -16.34
C ASP A 72 2.00 -1.06 -15.36
N LEU A 73 1.98 -1.34 -14.06
CA LEU A 73 2.03 -0.32 -13.00
C LEU A 73 3.43 0.28 -12.80
N ILE A 74 4.48 -0.33 -13.33
CA ILE A 74 5.82 0.25 -13.36
C ILE A 74 5.82 1.57 -14.12
N ASP A 75 4.96 1.71 -15.11
CA ASP A 75 4.85 2.91 -15.94
C ASP A 75 4.28 4.12 -15.19
N ILE A 76 3.52 3.93 -14.10
CA ILE A 76 3.13 5.03 -13.18
C ILE A 76 4.36 5.82 -12.72
N TYR A 77 5.47 5.13 -12.49
CA TYR A 77 6.71 5.76 -12.03
C TYR A 77 7.60 6.19 -13.19
N ARG A 78 7.75 5.35 -14.21
CA ARG A 78 8.66 5.59 -15.33
C ARG A 78 8.17 6.68 -16.27
N LYS A 79 6.87 6.69 -16.57
CA LYS A 79 6.27 7.63 -17.54
C LYS A 79 5.61 8.81 -16.85
N GLU A 80 4.86 8.55 -15.78
CA GLU A 80 4.00 9.55 -15.16
C GLU A 80 4.64 10.26 -13.95
N GLY A 81 5.77 9.75 -13.43
CA GLY A 81 6.41 10.33 -12.25
C GLY A 81 6.63 11.84 -12.33
N LYS A 82 7.08 12.35 -13.49
CA LYS A 82 7.26 13.80 -13.70
C LYS A 82 5.94 14.58 -13.72
N ARG A 83 4.84 13.99 -14.15
CA ARG A 83 3.51 14.62 -14.12
C ARG A 83 2.98 14.68 -12.70
N ILE A 84 3.16 13.57 -11.92
CA ILE A 84 2.74 13.50 -10.52
C ILE A 84 3.46 14.55 -9.67
N PHE A 85 4.78 14.68 -9.85
CA PHE A 85 5.63 15.63 -9.13
C PHE A 85 5.93 16.89 -9.94
N ALA A 86 4.93 17.39 -10.71
CA ALA A 86 5.06 18.65 -11.42
C ALA A 86 4.98 19.83 -10.45
N GLU A 87 5.99 20.70 -10.49
CA GLU A 87 6.01 21.92 -9.68
C GLU A 87 4.80 22.80 -9.95
N SER A 88 4.27 23.43 -8.90
CA SER A 88 3.23 24.42 -9.03
C SER A 88 3.76 25.62 -9.86
N THR A 89 3.01 26.03 -10.89
CA THR A 89 3.35 27.23 -11.70
C THR A 89 3.48 28.50 -10.87
N LEU A 90 2.90 28.54 -9.66
CA LEU A 90 3.02 29.63 -8.69
C LEU A 90 4.36 29.61 -7.92
N ALA A 91 5.07 28.49 -7.86
CA ALA A 91 6.36 28.36 -7.17
C ALA A 91 7.53 29.04 -7.91
N LYS A 92 7.32 29.54 -9.12
CA LYS A 92 8.35 30.26 -9.91
C LYS A 92 8.59 31.70 -9.46
N SER A 93 7.79 32.25 -8.55
CA SER A 93 7.98 33.59 -7.97
C SER A 93 8.24 33.47 -6.48
N ILE A 94 9.52 33.30 -6.13
CA ILE A 94 9.98 33.14 -4.75
C ILE A 94 9.65 34.38 -3.94
N LYS A 95 8.53 34.36 -3.22
CA LYS A 95 8.27 35.23 -2.08
C LYS A 95 8.29 34.37 -0.82
N ILE A 96 8.68 34.98 0.31
CA ILE A 96 8.78 34.31 1.63
C ILE A 96 7.50 33.54 2.00
N ASP A 97 6.33 33.98 1.54
CA ASP A 97 5.04 33.34 1.72
C ASP A 97 4.89 31.99 0.95
N ASP A 98 5.73 31.73 -0.03
CA ASP A 98 5.65 30.49 -0.85
C ASP A 98 6.35 29.31 -0.17
N ILE A 99 7.20 29.55 0.84
CA ILE A 99 7.81 28.49 1.69
C ILE A 99 6.71 27.75 2.50
N LEU A 100 5.55 28.37 2.68
CA LEU A 100 4.42 27.85 3.45
C LEU A 100 3.38 27.10 2.58
N LYS A 101 3.59 26.99 1.26
CA LYS A 101 2.66 26.33 0.34
C LYS A 101 3.14 24.92 -0.03
N ALA A 102 2.18 24.06 -0.40
CA ALA A 102 2.51 22.74 -0.92
C ALA A 102 3.42 22.84 -2.15
N LYS A 103 4.47 22.00 -2.18
CA LYS A 103 5.52 21.98 -3.21
C LYS A 103 4.95 21.71 -4.61
N TYR A 104 3.99 20.78 -4.71
CA TYR A 104 3.43 20.32 -5.97
C TYR A 104 1.97 20.66 -6.14
N SER A 105 1.56 20.84 -7.41
CA SER A 105 0.14 20.89 -7.80
C SER A 105 -0.46 19.48 -7.71
N SER A 106 -1.65 19.38 -7.11
CA SER A 106 -2.39 18.09 -7.11
C SER A 106 -2.92 17.72 -8.50
N LYS A 107 -2.90 18.64 -9.49
CA LYS A 107 -3.49 18.43 -10.82
C LYS A 107 -2.87 17.26 -11.57
N GLY A 108 -1.55 17.19 -11.69
CA GLY A 108 -0.87 16.11 -12.42
C GLY A 108 -1.13 14.75 -11.78
N ARG A 109 -1.13 14.68 -10.44
CA ARG A 109 -1.49 13.45 -9.71
C ARG A 109 -2.95 13.06 -9.94
N ASP A 110 -3.88 14.01 -9.90
CA ASP A 110 -5.31 13.78 -10.16
C ASP A 110 -5.54 13.25 -11.59
N GLU A 111 -4.89 13.85 -12.58
CA GLU A 111 -4.97 13.39 -13.98
C GLU A 111 -4.47 11.95 -14.13
N VAL A 112 -3.29 11.63 -13.61
CA VAL A 112 -2.72 10.28 -13.67
C VAL A 112 -3.63 9.27 -12.96
N LEU A 113 -4.09 9.57 -11.74
CA LEU A 113 -4.98 8.65 -11.03
C LEU A 113 -6.35 8.52 -11.73
N THR A 114 -6.81 9.55 -12.45
CA THR A 114 -8.01 9.43 -13.30
C THR A 114 -7.78 8.47 -14.46
N GLU A 115 -6.63 8.52 -15.13
CA GLU A 115 -6.29 7.62 -16.23
C GLU A 115 -6.22 6.15 -15.77
N TYR A 116 -5.62 5.88 -14.61
CA TYR A 116 -5.44 4.52 -14.10
C TYR A 116 -6.66 3.97 -13.36
N LEU A 117 -7.27 4.75 -12.46
CA LEU A 117 -8.30 4.24 -11.55
C LEU A 117 -9.73 4.60 -11.99
N GLN A 118 -9.89 5.68 -12.75
CA GLN A 118 -11.19 6.16 -13.26
C GLN A 118 -12.21 6.34 -12.09
N ASP A 119 -13.48 6.10 -12.36
CA ASP A 119 -14.56 6.17 -11.38
C ASP A 119 -14.90 4.79 -10.79
N THR A 120 -13.91 3.87 -10.75
CA THR A 120 -14.09 2.53 -10.18
C THR A 120 -14.34 2.64 -8.68
N PHE A 121 -15.48 2.13 -8.20
CA PHE A 121 -15.81 2.13 -6.78
C PHE A 121 -14.97 1.13 -6.01
N LEU A 122 -14.67 1.42 -4.73
CA LEU A 122 -13.92 0.53 -3.85
C LEU A 122 -14.54 -0.87 -3.76
N LYS A 123 -15.86 -0.96 -3.64
CA LYS A 123 -16.61 -2.23 -3.57
C LYS A 123 -16.45 -3.14 -4.80
N GLN A 124 -15.89 -2.64 -5.89
CA GLN A 124 -15.62 -3.43 -7.09
C GLN A 124 -14.25 -4.10 -7.06
N ALA A 125 -13.42 -3.85 -6.04
CA ALA A 125 -12.10 -4.47 -5.94
C ALA A 125 -12.18 -6.00 -5.96
N LEU A 126 -11.27 -6.64 -6.71
CA LEU A 126 -11.26 -8.09 -6.96
C LEU A 126 -10.84 -8.92 -5.75
N THR A 127 -10.24 -8.30 -4.73
CA THR A 127 -9.90 -8.94 -3.46
C THR A 127 -10.00 -7.90 -2.35
N ASP A 128 -9.92 -8.33 -1.08
CA ASP A 128 -10.03 -7.40 0.04
C ASP A 128 -8.96 -6.31 -0.06
N LEU A 129 -9.37 -5.07 0.16
CA LEU A 129 -8.55 -3.87 0.01
C LEU A 129 -8.55 -3.06 1.29
N PHE A 130 -7.35 -2.61 1.72
CA PHE A 130 -7.18 -1.77 2.90
C PHE A 130 -6.17 -0.64 2.62
N ILE A 131 -6.66 0.59 2.46
CA ILE A 131 -5.82 1.74 2.14
C ILE A 131 -5.89 2.75 3.29
N THR A 132 -4.73 3.22 3.74
CA THR A 132 -4.61 4.12 4.89
C THR A 132 -4.68 5.59 4.48
N SER A 133 -5.31 6.41 5.31
CA SER A 133 -5.27 7.88 5.27
C SER A 133 -5.49 8.44 6.67
N TYR A 134 -5.30 9.74 6.86
CA TYR A 134 -5.51 10.39 8.14
C TYR A 134 -6.36 11.65 7.97
N ASP A 135 -7.42 11.77 8.77
CA ASP A 135 -8.24 12.97 8.81
C ASP A 135 -7.66 13.98 9.81
N ILE A 136 -7.28 15.16 9.31
CA ILE A 136 -6.62 16.18 10.13
C ILE A 136 -7.60 16.99 10.99
N GLU A 137 -8.87 17.04 10.63
CA GLU A 137 -9.90 17.74 11.41
C GLU A 137 -10.44 16.83 12.53
N LEU A 138 -10.77 15.57 12.22
CA LEU A 138 -11.15 14.58 13.21
C LEU A 138 -9.95 14.08 14.03
N ARG A 139 -8.73 14.29 13.55
CA ARG A 139 -7.47 13.83 14.17
C ARG A 139 -7.45 12.34 14.42
N MET A 140 -7.84 11.56 13.41
CA MET A 140 -7.91 10.10 13.51
C MET A 140 -7.56 9.40 12.19
N PRO A 141 -7.13 8.14 12.26
CA PRO A 141 -6.98 7.28 11.09
C PRO A 141 -8.30 7.11 10.33
N LEU A 142 -8.19 7.14 9.01
CA LEU A 142 -9.26 6.80 8.08
C LEU A 142 -8.76 5.72 7.14
N PHE A 143 -9.55 4.66 6.97
CA PHE A 143 -9.22 3.53 6.11
C PHE A 143 -10.26 3.39 5.01
N PHE A 144 -9.79 3.26 3.78
CA PHE A 144 -10.62 2.87 2.65
C PHE A 144 -10.61 1.34 2.55
N VAL A 145 -11.79 0.74 2.58
CA VAL A 145 -11.99 -0.71 2.47
C VAL A 145 -12.97 -0.99 1.33
N ASN A 146 -12.98 -2.21 0.79
CA ASN A 146 -13.90 -2.57 -0.29
C ASN A 146 -15.13 -3.36 0.17
N ASN A 147 -15.13 -3.85 1.40
CA ASN A 147 -16.27 -4.58 1.93
C ASN A 147 -17.14 -3.64 2.78
N VAL A 148 -18.40 -3.47 2.35
CA VAL A 148 -19.39 -2.63 3.05
C VAL A 148 -19.63 -3.09 4.50
N ARG A 149 -19.50 -4.40 4.79
CA ARG A 149 -19.62 -4.94 6.15
C ARG A 149 -18.51 -4.44 7.09
N ASP A 150 -17.37 -4.01 6.52
CA ASP A 150 -16.24 -3.47 7.29
C ASP A 150 -16.36 -1.97 7.54
N GLN A 151 -17.32 -1.30 6.89
CA GLN A 151 -17.56 0.13 7.09
C GLN A 151 -17.90 0.42 8.56
N LYS A 152 -17.22 1.40 9.15
CA LYS A 152 -17.38 1.76 10.55
C LYS A 152 -17.08 3.24 10.79
N LEU A 153 -18.01 3.92 11.44
CA LEU A 153 -17.82 5.28 11.96
C LEU A 153 -17.52 5.19 13.47
N GLY A 154 -16.31 4.70 13.81
CA GLY A 154 -15.85 4.56 15.18
C GLY A 154 -15.39 5.88 15.81
N GLU A 155 -15.22 5.92 17.14
CA GLU A 155 -14.75 7.11 17.85
C GLU A 155 -13.26 7.41 17.58
N ASN A 156 -12.44 6.36 17.37
CA ASN A 156 -10.99 6.47 17.23
C ASN A 156 -10.47 6.27 15.79
N PHE A 157 -11.33 5.86 14.88
CA PHE A 157 -11.00 5.68 13.46
C PHE A 157 -12.27 5.60 12.61
N ARG A 158 -12.10 5.78 11.29
CA ARG A 158 -13.15 5.57 10.28
C ARG A 158 -12.74 4.49 9.30
N LYS A 159 -13.69 3.63 8.90
CA LYS A 159 -13.59 2.76 7.73
C LYS A 159 -14.70 3.12 6.76
N ILE A 160 -14.36 3.48 5.55
CA ILE A 160 -15.30 3.92 4.52
C ILE A 160 -15.17 3.05 3.26
N CYS A 161 -16.30 2.77 2.62
CA CYS A 161 -16.40 1.92 1.46
C CYS A 161 -17.44 2.45 0.45
N ASP A 162 -18.72 2.40 0.85
CA ASP A 162 -19.82 2.66 -0.09
C ASP A 162 -19.86 4.12 -0.52
N GLY A 163 -20.03 4.32 -1.83
CA GLY A 163 -20.03 5.65 -2.44
C GLY A 163 -18.64 6.23 -2.75
N TYR A 164 -17.56 5.56 -2.34
CA TYR A 164 -16.18 6.04 -2.58
C TYR A 164 -15.47 5.26 -3.69
N THR A 165 -14.61 5.97 -4.44
CA THR A 165 -13.87 5.43 -5.57
C THR A 165 -12.42 5.09 -5.21
N MET A 166 -11.80 4.20 -5.99
CA MET A 166 -10.37 3.89 -5.90
C MET A 166 -9.51 5.13 -6.14
N LYS A 167 -9.94 6.02 -7.05
CA LYS A 167 -9.27 7.30 -7.29
C LYS A 167 -9.28 8.19 -6.04
N GLN A 168 -10.41 8.33 -5.36
CA GLN A 168 -10.50 9.10 -4.12
C GLN A 168 -9.57 8.53 -3.03
N ALA A 169 -9.55 7.20 -2.88
CA ALA A 169 -8.61 6.55 -1.96
C ALA A 169 -7.15 6.82 -2.33
N GLY A 170 -6.80 6.70 -3.62
CA GLY A 170 -5.47 7.01 -4.13
C GLY A 170 -5.04 8.46 -3.90
N MET A 171 -5.95 9.42 -4.15
CA MET A 171 -5.72 10.85 -3.90
C MET A 171 -5.52 11.16 -2.42
N ALA A 172 -6.33 10.56 -1.55
CA ALA A 172 -6.26 10.77 -0.11
C ALA A 172 -4.99 10.18 0.50
N THR A 173 -4.73 8.89 0.24
CA THR A 173 -3.58 8.16 0.80
C THR A 173 -2.24 8.77 0.40
N SER A 174 -2.17 9.44 -0.77
CA SER A 174 -0.94 10.05 -1.30
C SER A 174 -0.86 11.56 -1.15
N ALA A 175 -1.74 12.18 -0.33
CA ALA A 175 -1.70 13.60 -0.02
C ALA A 175 -0.65 13.92 1.07
N ALA A 176 0.62 13.64 0.76
CA ALA A 176 1.73 13.79 1.70
C ALA A 176 1.90 15.27 2.12
N PRO A 177 1.89 15.57 3.44
CA PRO A 177 2.14 16.92 3.94
C PRO A 177 3.43 17.48 3.39
N THR A 178 3.49 18.78 3.15
CA THR A 178 4.56 19.54 2.49
C THR A 178 4.65 19.34 0.97
N TYR A 179 4.35 18.15 0.46
CA TYR A 179 4.38 17.84 -0.98
C TYR A 179 3.07 18.24 -1.66
N PHE A 180 1.92 17.87 -1.08
CA PHE A 180 0.60 18.11 -1.64
C PHE A 180 -0.32 18.75 -0.60
N LYS A 181 -1.37 19.41 -1.10
CA LYS A 181 -2.47 19.90 -0.24
C LYS A 181 -3.27 18.73 0.31
N PRO A 182 -3.88 18.85 1.50
CA PRO A 182 -4.89 17.91 1.98
C PRO A 182 -5.97 17.68 0.92
N TYR A 183 -6.47 16.46 0.84
CA TYR A 183 -7.51 16.08 -0.11
C TYR A 183 -8.87 16.07 0.57
N LYS A 184 -9.82 16.82 0.02
CA LYS A 184 -11.18 16.90 0.55
C LYS A 184 -12.08 15.90 -0.16
N ILE A 185 -12.82 15.09 0.61
CA ILE A 185 -13.84 14.19 0.11
C ILE A 185 -15.16 14.48 0.79
N ASP A 186 -16.23 14.70 0.02
CA ASP A 186 -17.57 14.88 0.58
C ASP A 186 -18.06 13.56 1.21
N THR A 187 -18.80 13.68 2.30
CA THR A 187 -19.36 12.54 3.03
C THR A 187 -20.76 12.85 3.56
N ALA A 188 -21.57 11.81 3.69
CA ALA A 188 -22.84 11.87 4.40
C ALA A 188 -22.68 11.71 5.93
N ASP A 189 -21.45 11.56 6.43
CA ASP A 189 -21.18 11.49 7.88
C ASP A 189 -21.57 12.82 8.54
N PRO A 190 -22.60 12.84 9.41
CA PRO A 190 -23.09 14.07 10.03
C PRO A 190 -22.11 14.65 11.05
N THR A 191 -21.13 13.87 11.49
CA THR A 191 -20.20 14.27 12.56
C THR A 191 -19.06 15.16 12.06
N ASN A 192 -18.90 15.30 10.74
CA ASN A 192 -17.74 15.98 10.14
C ASN A 192 -18.11 17.10 9.15
N GLY A 193 -19.19 17.83 9.37
CA GLY A 193 -19.53 18.99 8.53
C GLY A 193 -19.71 18.68 7.03
N GLY A 194 -19.94 17.41 6.65
CA GLY A 194 -20.21 16.95 5.29
C GLY A 194 -18.97 16.63 4.45
N TYR A 195 -17.77 16.60 5.00
CA TYR A 195 -16.54 16.19 4.29
C TYR A 195 -15.47 15.64 5.22
N TYR A 196 -14.50 14.92 4.65
CA TYR A 196 -13.24 14.55 5.29
C TYR A 196 -12.08 15.39 4.73
N ALA A 197 -11.16 15.83 5.61
CA ALA A 197 -9.93 16.54 5.25
C ALA A 197 -8.72 15.63 5.40
N LEU A 198 -8.31 14.99 4.30
CA LEU A 198 -7.44 13.83 4.32
C LEU A 198 -6.00 14.17 3.92
N VAL A 199 -5.05 13.57 4.63
CA VAL A 199 -3.63 13.53 4.29
C VAL A 199 -3.14 12.09 4.18
N ASP A 200 -1.93 11.94 3.66
CA ASP A 200 -1.24 10.66 3.47
C ASP A 200 -1.24 9.81 4.76
N GLY A 201 -1.61 8.54 4.62
CA GLY A 201 -1.58 7.59 5.73
C GLY A 201 -0.19 7.35 6.32
N GLY A 202 0.86 7.70 5.58
CA GLY A 202 2.24 7.58 6.04
C GLY A 202 2.55 8.38 7.31
N VAL A 203 1.77 9.41 7.63
CA VAL A 203 1.95 10.19 8.87
C VAL A 203 1.78 9.36 10.15
N PHE A 204 1.15 8.18 10.07
CA PHE A 204 0.98 7.28 11.22
C PHE A 204 1.26 5.79 10.92
N ALA A 205 1.08 5.36 9.66
CA ALA A 205 1.18 3.97 9.26
C ALA A 205 1.80 3.85 7.84
N ASN A 206 3.08 4.26 7.69
CA ASN A 206 3.76 4.17 6.40
C ASN A 206 3.94 2.71 5.95
N ASN A 207 4.13 1.78 6.88
CA ASN A 207 4.05 0.34 6.70
C ASN A 207 2.72 -0.18 7.28
N PRO A 208 1.69 -0.48 6.47
CA PRO A 208 0.37 -0.86 6.97
C PRO A 208 0.26 -2.34 7.39
N THR A 209 1.36 -3.09 7.47
CA THR A 209 1.34 -4.55 7.66
C THR A 209 0.63 -4.97 8.95
N SER A 210 0.92 -4.34 10.08
CA SER A 210 0.27 -4.66 11.36
C SER A 210 -1.23 -4.38 11.34
N LEU A 211 -1.64 -3.29 10.68
CA LEU A 211 -3.05 -2.94 10.49
C LEU A 211 -3.76 -3.95 9.60
N ALA A 212 -3.12 -4.43 8.55
CA ALA A 212 -3.66 -5.45 7.65
C ALA A 212 -3.87 -6.79 8.38
N ILE A 213 -2.93 -7.21 9.24
CA ILE A 213 -3.07 -8.40 10.08
C ILE A 213 -4.26 -8.22 11.05
N MET A 214 -4.33 -7.09 11.72
CA MET A 214 -5.44 -6.77 12.63
C MET A 214 -6.78 -6.80 11.88
N GLU A 215 -6.84 -6.22 10.69
CA GLU A 215 -8.05 -6.23 9.85
C GLU A 215 -8.49 -7.63 9.52
N ALA A 216 -7.58 -8.50 9.05
CA ALA A 216 -7.87 -9.88 8.73
C ALA A 216 -8.43 -10.67 9.93
N LEU A 217 -7.80 -10.51 11.10
CA LEU A 217 -8.23 -11.16 12.35
C LEU A 217 -9.63 -10.70 12.78
N ILE A 218 -9.88 -9.38 12.79
CA ILE A 218 -11.16 -8.79 13.21
C ILE A 218 -12.27 -9.17 12.22
N SER A 219 -12.02 -9.05 10.92
CA SER A 219 -13.03 -9.36 9.89
C SER A 219 -13.38 -10.85 9.86
N SER A 220 -12.40 -11.72 10.10
CA SER A 220 -12.64 -13.18 10.18
C SER A 220 -13.49 -13.60 11.38
N ALA A 221 -13.38 -12.87 12.50
CA ALA A 221 -14.12 -13.14 13.73
C ALA A 221 -15.57 -12.66 13.70
N ARG A 222 -15.98 -11.90 12.68
CA ARG A 222 -17.37 -11.45 12.55
C ARG A 222 -18.27 -12.61 12.13
N PRO A 223 -19.48 -12.72 12.73
CA PRO A 223 -20.47 -13.70 12.29
C PRO A 223 -20.81 -13.49 10.81
N ASP A 224 -20.74 -14.55 10.04
CA ASP A 224 -21.19 -14.56 8.64
C ASP A 224 -22.42 -15.49 8.53
N PRO A 225 -23.62 -14.94 8.28
CA PRO A 225 -24.83 -15.75 8.11
C PRO A 225 -24.73 -16.78 6.97
N GLN A 226 -23.86 -16.53 5.98
CA GLN A 226 -23.64 -17.44 4.86
C GLN A 226 -22.61 -18.54 5.19
N GLN A 227 -21.81 -18.35 6.25
CA GLN A 227 -20.78 -19.27 6.72
C GLN A 227 -20.80 -19.38 8.26
N PRO A 228 -21.87 -19.93 8.86
CA PRO A 228 -22.05 -19.94 10.32
C PRO A 228 -20.95 -20.72 11.05
N ASP A 229 -20.37 -21.72 10.40
CA ASP A 229 -19.32 -22.60 10.97
C ASP A 229 -17.88 -22.11 10.66
N LYS A 230 -17.74 -20.89 10.11
CA LYS A 230 -16.41 -20.32 9.79
C LYS A 230 -15.59 -20.14 11.07
N THR A 231 -14.48 -20.84 11.16
CA THR A 231 -13.51 -20.67 12.26
C THR A 231 -12.74 -19.36 12.07
N PRO A 232 -12.74 -18.45 13.06
CA PRO A 232 -11.92 -17.24 13.02
C PRO A 232 -10.45 -17.54 12.74
N LEU A 233 -9.78 -16.60 12.08
CA LEU A 233 -8.34 -16.68 11.86
C LEU A 233 -7.60 -16.44 13.18
N THR A 234 -6.49 -17.16 13.31
CA THR A 234 -5.44 -16.88 14.29
C THR A 234 -4.21 -16.32 13.57
N ILE A 235 -3.27 -15.77 14.30
CA ILE A 235 -2.03 -15.25 13.73
C ILE A 235 -1.25 -16.34 12.96
N ASN A 236 -1.35 -17.60 13.37
CA ASN A 236 -0.68 -18.74 12.75
C ASN A 236 -1.30 -19.16 11.41
N ASP A 237 -2.49 -18.69 11.09
CA ASP A 237 -3.19 -18.98 9.83
C ASP A 237 -2.77 -18.05 8.68
N ILE A 238 -1.96 -17.01 8.97
CA ILE A 238 -1.74 -15.88 8.07
C ILE A 238 -0.33 -15.90 7.49
N LEU A 239 -0.21 -15.91 6.16
CA LEU A 239 1.03 -15.60 5.44
C LEU A 239 1.08 -14.10 5.16
N VAL A 240 2.19 -13.46 5.50
CA VAL A 240 2.37 -12.01 5.35
C VAL A 240 3.54 -11.69 4.42
N VAL A 241 3.25 -10.93 3.37
CA VAL A 241 4.25 -10.36 2.46
C VAL A 241 4.24 -8.85 2.61
N SER A 242 5.37 -8.27 3.00
CA SER A 242 5.54 -6.84 3.23
C SER A 242 6.61 -6.28 2.29
N LEU A 243 6.21 -5.36 1.42
CA LEU A 243 7.07 -4.75 0.42
C LEU A 243 7.40 -3.31 0.80
N GLY A 244 8.69 -3.07 1.06
CA GLY A 244 9.19 -1.73 1.31
C GLY A 244 9.53 -0.97 0.02
N THR A 245 9.72 0.33 0.16
CA THR A 245 10.08 1.26 -0.91
C THR A 245 11.56 1.70 -0.84
N GLY A 246 12.38 0.94 -0.10
CA GLY A 246 13.77 1.27 0.20
C GLY A 246 13.89 2.08 1.50
N SER A 247 14.79 1.64 2.40
CA SER A 247 15.11 2.39 3.62
C SER A 247 16.12 3.49 3.33
N LEU A 248 15.99 4.62 4.04
CA LEU A 248 16.87 5.77 3.86
C LEU A 248 18.29 5.46 4.32
N ASN A 249 19.27 6.05 3.63
CA ASN A 249 20.67 6.00 4.03
C ASN A 249 21.20 7.37 4.48
N ARG A 250 20.40 8.41 4.37
CA ARG A 250 20.75 9.77 4.80
C ARG A 250 20.89 9.80 6.32
N ARG A 251 22.10 10.13 6.76
CA ARG A 251 22.36 10.37 8.18
C ARG A 251 22.16 11.85 8.47
N TYR A 252 21.40 12.15 9.47
CA TYR A 252 21.35 13.48 10.05
C TYR A 252 22.52 13.61 11.03
N ASN A 253 23.50 14.46 10.68
CA ASN A 253 24.67 14.66 11.52
C ASN A 253 24.27 15.38 12.82
N TYR A 254 24.71 14.87 13.97
CA TYR A 254 24.38 15.44 15.27
C TYR A 254 24.76 16.93 15.37
N ASP A 255 25.99 17.29 14.97
CA ASP A 255 26.48 18.66 15.06
C ASP A 255 25.68 19.64 14.19
N GLN A 256 25.14 19.16 13.07
CA GLN A 256 24.24 19.95 12.23
C GLN A 256 22.83 20.05 12.83
N ALA A 257 22.32 18.94 13.35
CA ALA A 257 20.94 18.87 13.86
C ALA A 257 20.76 19.70 15.15
N VAL A 258 21.79 19.87 15.96
CA VAL A 258 21.78 20.74 17.15
C VAL A 258 21.48 22.20 16.78
N GLU A 259 21.91 22.64 15.60
CA GLU A 259 21.72 24.03 15.13
C GLU A 259 20.39 24.24 14.35
N TRP A 260 19.58 23.18 14.19
CA TRP A 260 18.34 23.27 13.40
C TRP A 260 17.25 24.02 14.14
N GLY A 261 16.70 25.05 13.48
CA GLY A 261 15.43 25.67 13.86
C GLY A 261 14.21 24.96 13.26
N LEU A 262 13.03 25.53 13.47
CA LEU A 262 11.76 24.93 13.03
C LEU A 262 11.71 24.58 11.54
N ILE A 263 12.20 25.47 10.68
CA ILE A 263 12.16 25.27 9.21
C ILE A 263 13.05 24.09 8.79
N GLN A 264 14.24 23.99 9.37
CA GLN A 264 15.20 22.91 9.07
C GLN A 264 14.69 21.55 9.54
N TRP A 265 13.87 21.50 10.60
CA TRP A 265 13.30 20.26 11.14
C TRP A 265 12.13 19.70 10.32
N VAL A 266 11.41 20.51 9.53
CA VAL A 266 10.16 20.08 8.84
C VAL A 266 10.38 18.83 7.98
N GLN A 267 11.34 18.86 7.07
CA GLN A 267 11.60 17.73 6.17
C GLN A 267 12.25 16.53 6.87
N PRO A 268 13.28 16.70 7.72
CA PRO A 268 13.80 15.62 8.56
C PRO A 268 12.75 14.95 9.43
N MET A 269 11.90 15.72 10.09
CA MET A 269 10.84 15.17 10.94
C MET A 269 9.87 14.29 10.15
N LEU A 270 9.44 14.72 8.96
CA LEU A 270 8.58 13.91 8.09
C LEU A 270 9.27 12.60 7.70
N ASN A 271 10.54 12.66 7.29
CA ASN A 271 11.31 11.48 6.92
C ASN A 271 11.49 10.51 8.10
N ILE A 272 11.85 11.03 9.28
CA ILE A 272 12.00 10.23 10.50
C ILE A 272 10.67 9.57 10.89
N THR A 273 9.56 10.29 10.77
CA THR A 273 8.22 9.75 11.08
C THR A 273 7.85 8.60 10.15
N LEU A 274 8.05 8.78 8.85
CA LEU A 274 7.74 7.76 7.85
C LEU A 274 8.61 6.51 8.01
N ASP A 275 9.93 6.69 8.18
CA ASP A 275 10.85 5.57 8.35
C ASP A 275 10.68 4.90 9.72
N GLY A 276 10.60 5.69 10.78
CA GLY A 276 10.47 5.17 12.15
C GLY A 276 9.20 4.35 12.34
N SER A 277 8.07 4.78 11.74
CA SER A 277 6.84 3.98 11.76
C SER A 277 6.99 2.68 10.98
N SER A 278 7.64 2.70 9.81
CA SER A 278 7.86 1.49 9.00
C SER A 278 8.79 0.48 9.69
N GLU A 279 9.92 0.95 10.23
CA GLU A 279 10.90 0.09 10.89
C GLU A 279 10.35 -0.46 12.22
N SER A 280 9.55 0.32 12.95
CA SER A 280 8.88 -0.15 14.17
C SER A 280 7.96 -1.33 13.87
N VAL A 281 7.13 -1.25 12.84
CA VAL A 281 6.25 -2.35 12.42
C VAL A 281 7.07 -3.56 11.97
N ALA A 282 8.11 -3.37 11.17
CA ALA A 282 8.96 -4.46 10.70
C ALA A 282 9.62 -5.20 11.87
N CYS A 283 10.21 -4.46 12.82
CA CYS A 283 10.84 -5.02 14.02
C CYS A 283 9.83 -5.81 14.88
N GLN A 284 8.62 -5.27 15.09
CA GLN A 284 7.57 -5.96 15.85
C GLN A 284 7.15 -7.27 15.17
N LEU A 285 6.98 -7.27 13.85
CA LEU A 285 6.53 -8.45 13.13
C LEU A 285 7.62 -9.52 13.01
N GLU A 286 8.88 -9.15 12.91
CA GLU A 286 10.00 -10.09 12.99
C GLU A 286 10.06 -10.85 14.33
N GLN A 287 9.63 -10.20 15.43
CA GLN A 287 9.55 -10.82 16.75
C GLN A 287 8.25 -11.61 16.94
N LEU A 288 7.14 -11.10 16.40
CA LEU A 288 5.80 -11.70 16.57
C LEU A 288 5.61 -12.92 15.67
N LEU A 289 6.22 -12.92 14.50
CA LEU A 289 6.11 -13.96 13.47
C LEU A 289 7.49 -14.58 13.17
N PRO A 290 8.18 -15.13 14.18
CA PRO A 290 9.49 -15.69 13.98
C PRO A 290 9.40 -16.95 13.11
N GLN A 291 10.43 -17.19 12.31
CA GLN A 291 10.56 -18.46 11.61
C GLN A 291 10.90 -19.55 12.62
N ALA A 292 9.98 -20.51 12.82
CA ALA A 292 10.21 -21.67 13.67
C ALA A 292 10.77 -22.83 12.85
N ASP A 293 11.67 -23.61 13.45
CA ASP A 293 12.27 -24.80 12.80
C ASP A 293 11.18 -25.81 12.38
N GLY A 294 11.22 -26.25 11.13
CA GLY A 294 10.27 -27.21 10.58
C GLY A 294 8.93 -26.64 10.12
N TYR A 295 8.72 -25.31 10.24
CA TYR A 295 7.53 -24.64 9.71
C TYR A 295 7.90 -23.77 8.51
N PRO A 296 7.00 -23.63 7.51
CA PRO A 296 7.22 -22.71 6.40
C PRO A 296 7.28 -21.26 6.93
N LYS A 297 8.10 -20.44 6.28
CA LYS A 297 8.23 -19.03 6.64
C LYS A 297 6.88 -18.30 6.51
N GLN A 298 6.51 -17.54 7.54
CA GLN A 298 5.22 -16.86 7.67
C GLN A 298 5.29 -15.39 7.28
N TYR A 299 6.42 -14.72 7.51
CA TYR A 299 6.63 -13.30 7.25
C TYR A 299 7.76 -13.07 6.26
N TYR A 300 7.46 -12.43 5.15
CA TYR A 300 8.40 -12.06 4.10
C TYR A 300 8.47 -10.54 3.99
N ARG A 301 9.59 -9.94 4.40
CA ARG A 301 9.86 -8.49 4.25
C ARG A 301 10.90 -8.28 3.16
N PHE A 302 10.50 -7.67 2.04
CA PHE A 302 11.42 -7.26 0.97
C PHE A 302 11.70 -5.77 1.10
N GLN A 303 12.81 -5.44 1.73
CA GLN A 303 13.29 -4.09 1.97
C GLN A 303 14.82 -4.05 1.83
N ARG A 304 15.36 -2.96 1.33
CA ARG A 304 16.80 -2.75 1.22
C ARG A 304 17.14 -1.28 1.34
N GLN A 305 18.35 -0.99 1.86
CA GLN A 305 18.86 0.37 1.96
C GLN A 305 19.13 0.96 0.57
N LEU A 306 18.77 2.21 0.37
CA LEU A 306 19.02 3.00 -0.84
C LEU A 306 20.49 3.41 -0.88
N THR A 307 21.36 2.64 -1.53
CA THR A 307 22.80 2.91 -1.54
C THR A 307 23.24 3.88 -2.63
N LYS A 308 22.59 3.85 -3.79
CA LYS A 308 22.92 4.66 -4.97
C LYS A 308 21.75 5.52 -5.47
N ALA A 309 20.53 5.16 -5.13
CA ALA A 309 19.33 5.92 -5.46
C ALA A 309 19.18 7.09 -4.48
N ASN A 310 18.56 8.17 -4.96
CA ASN A 310 18.17 9.28 -4.11
C ASN A 310 17.04 8.85 -3.19
N ASP A 311 17.08 9.23 -1.94
CA ASP A 311 16.07 8.94 -0.94
C ASP A 311 14.88 9.91 -0.96
N ASN A 312 14.95 11.00 -1.75
CA ASN A 312 13.82 11.90 -1.93
C ASN A 312 12.65 11.20 -2.64
N MET A 313 11.48 11.24 -2.02
CA MET A 313 10.26 10.58 -2.51
C MET A 313 9.69 11.21 -3.79
N ASP A 314 10.20 12.35 -4.19
CA ASP A 314 9.76 13.17 -5.33
C ASP A 314 10.78 13.29 -6.45
N ASP A 315 11.94 12.64 -6.33
CA ASP A 315 12.97 12.67 -7.39
C ASP A 315 12.59 11.73 -8.55
N ALA A 316 11.72 12.23 -9.43
CA ALA A 316 11.28 11.55 -10.65
C ALA A 316 12.25 11.75 -11.84
N SER A 317 13.54 12.02 -11.58
CA SER A 317 14.56 12.05 -12.64
C SER A 317 14.73 10.65 -13.26
N PRO A 318 14.97 10.56 -14.59
CA PRO A 318 15.21 9.28 -15.25
C PRO A 318 16.38 8.51 -14.61
N GLU A 319 17.41 9.22 -14.16
CA GLU A 319 18.61 8.69 -13.52
C GLU A 319 18.25 8.04 -12.18
N ASN A 320 17.44 8.69 -11.36
CA ASN A 320 17.02 8.15 -10.07
C ASN A 320 16.08 6.95 -10.27
N ILE A 321 15.12 7.05 -11.16
CA ILE A 321 14.21 5.92 -11.51
C ILE A 321 15.03 4.71 -11.97
N ALA A 322 16.04 4.89 -12.83
CA ALA A 322 16.91 3.81 -13.28
C ALA A 322 17.68 3.14 -12.12
N ARG A 323 18.13 3.92 -11.14
CA ARG A 323 18.80 3.42 -9.92
C ARG A 323 17.85 2.63 -9.02
N LEU A 324 16.61 3.10 -8.86
CA LEU A 324 15.56 2.41 -8.10
C LEU A 324 15.18 1.07 -8.78
N ILE A 325 15.06 1.06 -10.11
CA ILE A 325 14.84 -0.17 -10.89
C ILE A 325 16.00 -1.17 -10.70
N THR A 326 17.23 -0.67 -10.73
CA THR A 326 18.41 -1.50 -10.50
C THR A 326 18.40 -2.09 -9.09
N LEU A 327 18.02 -1.32 -8.09
CA LEU A 327 17.90 -1.79 -6.70
C LEU A 327 16.83 -2.89 -6.57
N ALA A 328 15.66 -2.71 -7.20
CA ALA A 328 14.61 -3.73 -7.20
C ALA A 328 15.09 -5.06 -7.80
N LYS A 329 15.81 -5.01 -8.93
CA LYS A 329 16.41 -6.20 -9.55
C LYS A 329 17.45 -6.86 -8.63
N GLN A 330 18.26 -6.08 -7.92
CA GLN A 330 19.20 -6.61 -6.93
C GLN A 330 18.51 -7.26 -5.73
N ILE A 331 17.36 -6.75 -5.29
CA ILE A 331 16.56 -7.40 -4.24
C ILE A 331 16.08 -8.77 -4.74
N ILE A 332 15.52 -8.83 -5.95
CA ILE A 332 15.07 -10.07 -6.57
C ILE A 332 16.21 -11.10 -6.69
N GLU A 333 17.35 -10.69 -7.23
CA GLU A 333 18.52 -11.57 -7.42
C GLU A 333 19.06 -12.08 -6.09
N GLN A 334 19.19 -11.23 -5.07
CA GLN A 334 19.75 -11.62 -3.77
C GLN A 334 18.80 -12.44 -2.91
N ARG A 335 17.49 -12.34 -3.15
CA ARG A 335 16.44 -13.04 -2.43
C ARG A 335 15.74 -14.08 -3.33
N ASP A 336 16.43 -14.56 -4.37
CA ASP A 336 15.85 -15.42 -5.42
C ASP A 336 15.20 -16.69 -4.84
N SER A 337 15.94 -17.45 -4.01
CA SER A 337 15.43 -18.65 -3.35
C SER A 337 14.23 -18.38 -2.44
N GLU A 338 14.24 -17.25 -1.75
CA GLU A 338 13.16 -16.86 -0.86
C GLU A 338 11.91 -16.44 -1.64
N LEU A 339 12.09 -15.78 -2.79
CA LEU A 339 10.99 -15.48 -3.71
C LEU A 339 10.39 -16.75 -4.32
N ASP A 340 11.22 -17.75 -4.63
CA ASP A 340 10.72 -19.05 -5.12
C ASP A 340 9.92 -19.78 -4.05
N GLU A 341 10.41 -19.83 -2.80
CA GLU A 341 9.67 -20.37 -1.66
C GLU A 341 8.34 -19.66 -1.46
N LEU A 342 8.34 -18.33 -1.45
CA LEU A 342 7.13 -17.52 -1.35
C LEU A 342 6.15 -17.85 -2.47
N CYS A 343 6.61 -17.88 -3.73
CA CYS A 343 5.76 -18.16 -4.88
C CYS A 343 5.15 -19.58 -4.82
N GLN A 344 5.86 -20.54 -4.28
CA GLN A 344 5.32 -21.88 -4.01
C GLN A 344 4.19 -21.83 -2.96
N GLN A 345 4.40 -21.13 -1.85
CA GLN A 345 3.38 -20.96 -0.81
C GLN A 345 2.16 -20.20 -1.32
N LEU A 346 2.35 -19.16 -2.15
CA LEU A 346 1.25 -18.39 -2.74
C LEU A 346 0.37 -19.25 -3.66
N LYS A 347 0.94 -20.22 -4.37
CA LYS A 347 0.19 -21.16 -5.22
C LYS A 347 -0.54 -22.25 -4.45
N GLN A 348 -0.12 -22.58 -3.23
CA GLN A 348 -0.81 -23.55 -2.38
C GLN A 348 -2.20 -23.04 -2.00
N GLY A 349 -3.19 -23.91 -2.07
CA GLY A 349 -4.61 -23.59 -1.81
C GLY A 349 -5.38 -23.04 -3.01
N LEU A 350 -4.71 -22.56 -4.07
CA LEU A 350 -5.39 -22.18 -5.32
C LEU A 350 -5.87 -23.43 -6.09
N TYR A 351 -5.12 -24.51 -6.03
CA TYR A 351 -5.46 -25.77 -6.69
C TYR A 351 -6.66 -26.48 -6.07
N GLU A 352 -6.95 -26.25 -4.79
CA GLU A 352 -8.11 -26.85 -4.11
C GLU A 352 -9.43 -26.17 -4.55
N GLN A 353 -9.38 -24.91 -4.98
CA GLN A 353 -10.55 -24.20 -5.48
C GLN A 353 -10.85 -24.49 -6.97
N GLU A 354 -9.87 -24.95 -7.75
CA GLU A 354 -10.03 -25.28 -9.17
C GLU A 354 -10.50 -26.75 -9.41
N GLN A 355 -10.55 -27.62 -8.38
CA GLN A 355 -11.14 -28.93 -8.46
C GLN A 355 -12.53 -28.91 -7.80
N PRO A 356 -13.64 -28.87 -8.57
CA PRO A 356 -14.94 -29.19 -8.01
C PRO A 356 -14.88 -30.64 -7.54
N GLU A 357 -15.38 -30.90 -6.34
CA GLU A 357 -15.52 -32.26 -5.77
C GLU A 357 -15.96 -33.23 -6.87
N LYS A 358 -15.09 -34.15 -7.22
CA LYS A 358 -15.50 -35.36 -7.92
C LYS A 358 -16.38 -36.09 -6.94
N SER A 359 -17.69 -35.86 -7.04
CA SER A 359 -18.69 -36.66 -6.39
C SER A 359 -18.37 -38.14 -6.70
N VAL A 360 -17.95 -38.85 -5.67
CA VAL A 360 -17.87 -40.30 -5.68
C VAL A 360 -19.28 -40.79 -5.86
N LEU A 361 -19.68 -41.01 -7.10
CA LEU A 361 -20.79 -41.90 -7.42
C LEU A 361 -20.31 -43.32 -7.09
N VAL A 362 -20.47 -43.71 -5.82
CA VAL A 362 -20.48 -45.12 -5.44
C VAL A 362 -21.82 -45.66 -5.95
N GLY A 363 -21.73 -46.50 -7.00
CA GLY A 363 -22.86 -47.21 -7.53
C GLY A 363 -23.43 -48.17 -6.50
N ILE A 364 -24.73 -48.26 -6.50
CA ILE A 364 -25.51 -49.48 -6.15
C ILE A 364 -26.26 -49.93 -7.43
#